data_7ae64c052368ec8602d2330fbd76268f
#
_entry.id   7ae64c052368ec8602d2330fbd76268f
#
_cell.length_a   1.000
_cell.length_b   1.000
_cell.length_c   1.000
_cell.angle_alpha   90.00
_cell.angle_beta   90.00
_cell.angle_gamma   90.00
#
_symmetry.space_group_name_H-M   'P 1'
#
loop_
_entity.id
_entity.type
_entity.pdbx_description
1 polymer ?
#
loop_
_entity_poly.entity_id
_entity_poly.type
_entity_poly.pdbx_seq_one_letter_code
_entity_poly.pdbx_strand_id
1 'polypeptide(L)'
;MSRIGIAGAGIAGRLLAWQLARLGHAVDVFDPAPDALAPGNAARHGAAAFTAAGMLSPLAELENAPADVAERGWRSLELWPGIVAALGARHRTPSLFRSNGSVLVAHPRDTGVAERVLARVKAAQLRLSRDRRFAVANFDDVSTLQLRARGAAKADSEAAPGRQPQPLSAAELQELEPALTPGLRGWLLPGEGQVDATRLLPALCAEAPGARWHWGSTVDAVEPGALQVGGRSLRFDVAIDTRGLGARPTLTLRGVRGELLWLHAPGLDLRRPVRCIHARHRVYLVPRHGDLVIVGATEIDSEDTSPVSVRSAIELLSAAHSIVPQLAEARIVRLDTHLRPATLDQRPHLHCEPGLIRLNGLFRHGFLLAPALAEEALRRSGLLEGAQRRETLDA
;
A
#
# COMPACT_ATOMS: atom_id res chain seq x y z
N MET A 1 26.76 -12.67 0.79
CA MET A 1 25.55 -13.31 1.34
C MET A 1 25.49 -12.97 2.81
N SER A 2 24.43 -12.31 3.26
CA SER A 2 24.28 -11.88 4.65
C SER A 2 23.15 -12.66 5.31
N ARG A 3 23.26 -12.85 6.63
CA ARG A 3 22.20 -13.38 7.47
C ARG A 3 21.34 -12.24 8.02
N ILE A 4 20.06 -12.21 7.69
CA ILE A 4 19.16 -11.09 7.96
C ILE A 4 18.02 -11.55 8.84
N GLY A 5 17.80 -10.81 9.94
CA GLY A 5 16.66 -11.00 10.82
C GLY A 5 15.62 -9.89 10.64
N ILE A 6 14.38 -10.24 10.35
CA ILE A 6 13.28 -9.28 10.17
C ILE A 6 12.27 -9.46 11.29
N ALA A 7 11.95 -8.37 11.97
CA ALA A 7 10.90 -8.29 12.96
C ALA A 7 9.64 -7.67 12.35
N GLY A 8 8.55 -8.45 12.29
CA GLY A 8 7.26 -8.06 11.74
C GLY A 8 7.04 -8.53 10.29
N ALA A 9 5.92 -9.25 10.07
CA ALA A 9 5.48 -9.76 8.77
C ALA A 9 4.28 -9.00 8.21
N GLY A 10 4.27 -7.68 8.35
CA GLY A 10 3.38 -6.78 7.61
C GLY A 10 3.81 -6.64 6.15
N ILE A 11 3.22 -5.70 5.41
CA ILE A 11 3.55 -5.50 3.98
C ILE A 11 5.04 -5.20 3.78
N ALA A 12 5.64 -4.35 4.62
CA ALA A 12 7.06 -3.99 4.50
C ALA A 12 7.98 -5.20 4.78
N GLY A 13 7.72 -5.94 5.88
CA GLY A 13 8.53 -7.10 6.25
C GLY A 13 8.45 -8.22 5.23
N ARG A 14 7.26 -8.55 4.73
CA ARG A 14 7.07 -9.59 3.69
C ARG A 14 7.75 -9.21 2.39
N LEU A 15 7.62 -7.95 1.97
CA LEU A 15 8.22 -7.48 0.73
C LEU A 15 9.75 -7.48 0.82
N LEU A 16 10.33 -7.00 1.93
CA LEU A 16 11.76 -7.04 2.18
C LEU A 16 12.28 -8.48 2.26
N ALA A 17 11.57 -9.38 2.97
CA ALA A 17 11.94 -10.78 3.05
C ALA A 17 11.97 -11.45 1.67
N TRP A 18 10.94 -11.23 0.87
CA TRP A 18 10.84 -11.75 -0.49
C TRP A 18 11.97 -11.22 -1.39
N GLN A 19 12.25 -9.90 -1.36
CA GLN A 19 13.33 -9.30 -2.14
C GLN A 19 14.70 -9.82 -1.72
N LEU A 20 15.00 -9.82 -0.41
CA LEU A 20 16.29 -10.25 0.13
C LEU A 20 16.57 -11.73 -0.12
N ALA A 21 15.56 -12.59 0.03
CA ALA A 21 15.68 -14.01 -0.27
C ALA A 21 16.00 -14.24 -1.76
N ARG A 22 15.35 -13.48 -2.66
CA ARG A 22 15.65 -13.53 -4.11
C ARG A 22 17.05 -13.02 -4.46
N LEU A 23 17.58 -12.09 -3.67
CA LEU A 23 18.97 -11.62 -3.78
C LEU A 23 19.99 -12.61 -3.18
N GLY A 24 19.53 -13.77 -2.67
CA GLY A 24 20.37 -14.83 -2.12
C GLY A 24 20.84 -14.62 -0.68
N HIS A 25 20.20 -13.70 0.06
CA HIS A 25 20.46 -13.57 1.51
C HIS A 25 19.73 -14.68 2.31
N ALA A 26 20.29 -15.07 3.46
CA ALA A 26 19.61 -15.94 4.40
C ALA A 26 18.68 -15.11 5.29
N VAL A 27 17.36 -15.32 5.19
CA VAL A 27 16.36 -14.46 5.84
C VAL A 27 15.56 -15.25 6.87
N ASP A 28 15.51 -14.72 8.09
CA ASP A 28 14.64 -15.17 9.19
C ASP A 28 13.62 -14.06 9.50
N VAL A 29 12.33 -14.36 9.47
CA VAL A 29 11.25 -13.41 9.76
C VAL A 29 10.49 -13.87 11.00
N PHE A 30 10.27 -12.96 11.96
CA PHE A 30 9.59 -13.22 13.22
C PHE A 30 8.32 -12.35 13.31
N ASP A 31 7.18 -12.99 13.61
CA ASP A 31 5.90 -12.27 13.73
C ASP A 31 4.99 -12.96 14.76
N PRO A 32 4.26 -12.21 15.59
CA PRO A 32 3.33 -12.78 16.57
C PRO A 32 2.09 -13.42 15.95
N ALA A 33 1.79 -13.19 14.66
CA ALA A 33 0.68 -13.85 13.98
C ALA A 33 0.86 -15.38 13.95
N PRO A 34 -0.22 -16.16 13.98
CA PRO A 34 -0.13 -17.61 13.99
C PRO A 34 0.34 -18.22 12.67
N ASP A 35 0.14 -17.52 11.55
CA ASP A 35 0.50 -17.97 10.21
C ASP A 35 0.58 -16.83 9.19
N ALA A 36 0.79 -17.17 7.92
CA ALA A 36 0.91 -16.21 6.82
C ALA A 36 -0.44 -15.66 6.31
N LEU A 37 -1.56 -16.20 6.77
CA LEU A 37 -2.87 -15.92 6.20
C LEU A 37 -3.53 -14.68 6.82
N ALA A 38 -4.61 -14.23 6.16
CA ALA A 38 -5.45 -13.20 6.74
C ALA A 38 -6.12 -13.73 8.01
N PRO A 39 -6.13 -12.95 9.11
CA PRO A 39 -6.84 -13.36 10.29
C PRO A 39 -8.34 -13.55 9.97
N GLY A 40 -8.94 -14.61 10.51
CA GLY A 40 -10.41 -14.75 10.51
C GLY A 40 -11.06 -13.65 11.36
N ASN A 41 -12.40 -13.60 11.38
CA ASN A 41 -13.22 -12.54 12.01
C ASN A 41 -12.90 -12.20 13.48
N ALA A 42 -12.07 -12.97 14.17
CA ALA A 42 -11.74 -12.80 15.59
C ALA A 42 -10.26 -12.50 15.85
N ALA A 43 -9.39 -12.44 14.85
CA ALA A 43 -7.97 -12.40 15.10
C ALA A 43 -7.45 -10.96 15.31
N ARG A 44 -7.21 -10.64 16.56
CA ARG A 44 -6.59 -9.39 17.02
C ARG A 44 -5.09 -9.28 16.71
N HIS A 45 -4.46 -10.27 16.05
CA HIS A 45 -3.01 -10.41 15.92
C HIS A 45 -2.52 -10.47 14.47
N GLY A 46 -3.26 -9.92 13.53
CA GLY A 46 -2.81 -9.83 12.15
C GLY A 46 -2.11 -8.50 11.83
N ALA A 47 -1.40 -8.46 10.71
CA ALA A 47 -0.85 -7.21 10.21
C ALA A 47 -1.96 -6.27 9.72
N ALA A 48 -1.85 -4.96 10.01
CA ALA A 48 -2.79 -3.93 9.55
C ALA A 48 -3.00 -3.94 8.02
N ALA A 49 -2.05 -4.47 7.28
CA ALA A 49 -2.12 -4.61 5.83
C ALA A 49 -3.25 -5.52 5.35
N PHE A 50 -3.73 -6.48 6.16
CA PHE A 50 -4.88 -7.32 5.81
C PHE A 50 -6.23 -6.57 5.89
N THR A 51 -6.27 -5.48 6.66
CA THR A 51 -7.43 -4.59 6.77
C THR A 51 -7.30 -3.38 5.83
N ALA A 52 -6.56 -3.50 4.74
CA ALA A 52 -6.37 -2.44 3.77
C ALA A 52 -7.03 -2.78 2.43
N ALA A 53 -7.66 -1.79 1.81
CA ALA A 53 -8.24 -1.96 0.49
C ALA A 53 -7.20 -2.04 -0.65
N GLY A 54 -5.92 -1.89 -0.37
CA GLY A 54 -4.86 -2.03 -1.36
C GLY A 54 -4.90 -1.01 -2.50
N MET A 55 -5.48 0.16 -2.28
CA MET A 55 -5.49 1.24 -3.27
C MET A 55 -4.10 1.83 -3.42
N LEU A 56 -3.72 2.12 -4.67
CA LEU A 56 -2.47 2.75 -5.06
C LEU A 56 -2.82 4.07 -5.74
N SER A 57 -2.96 5.12 -4.94
CA SER A 57 -3.59 6.37 -5.37
C SER A 57 -2.71 7.60 -5.07
N PRO A 58 -1.52 7.70 -5.68
CA PRO A 58 -0.60 8.79 -5.38
C PRO A 58 -1.17 10.17 -5.74
N LEU A 59 -2.02 10.23 -6.77
CA LEU A 59 -2.66 11.48 -7.19
C LEU A 59 -3.68 11.95 -6.16
N ALA A 60 -4.55 11.05 -5.69
CA ALA A 60 -5.54 11.38 -4.68
C ALA A 60 -4.91 11.74 -3.32
N GLU A 61 -3.74 11.16 -2.98
CA GLU A 61 -3.05 11.48 -1.73
C GLU A 61 -2.48 12.91 -1.70
N LEU A 62 -2.24 13.55 -2.84
CA LEU A 62 -1.83 14.97 -2.91
C LEU A 62 -2.84 15.94 -2.30
N GLU A 63 -4.05 15.49 -2.02
CA GLU A 63 -5.04 16.28 -1.29
C GLU A 63 -4.58 16.61 0.14
N ASN A 64 -4.00 15.64 0.85
CA ASN A 64 -3.76 15.73 2.29
C ASN A 64 -2.38 15.23 2.73
N ALA A 65 -1.68 14.48 1.90
CA ALA A 65 -0.36 13.94 2.22
C ALA A 65 0.76 14.87 1.70
N PRO A 66 1.93 14.83 2.34
CA PRO A 66 3.13 15.48 1.80
C PRO A 66 3.46 14.99 0.39
N ALA A 67 4.09 15.84 -0.41
CA ALA A 67 4.40 15.58 -1.81
C ALA A 67 5.29 14.33 -2.03
N ASP A 68 6.20 14.07 -1.10
CA ASP A 68 7.10 12.90 -1.12
C ASP A 68 6.34 11.56 -0.99
N VAL A 69 5.17 11.55 -0.37
CA VAL A 69 4.28 10.38 -0.34
C VAL A 69 3.78 10.05 -1.75
N ALA A 70 3.36 11.06 -2.51
CA ALA A 70 2.93 10.85 -3.89
C ALA A 70 4.08 10.42 -4.81
N GLU A 71 5.27 11.00 -4.66
CA GLU A 71 6.45 10.62 -5.44
C GLU A 71 6.84 9.16 -5.23
N ARG A 72 6.97 8.74 -3.97
CA ARG A 72 7.21 7.33 -3.63
C ARG A 72 6.06 6.43 -4.10
N GLY A 73 4.82 6.93 -4.05
CA GLY A 73 3.66 6.24 -4.56
C GLY A 73 3.74 5.97 -6.07
N TRP A 74 4.16 6.95 -6.87
CA TRP A 74 4.41 6.76 -8.31
C TRP A 74 5.55 5.76 -8.55
N ARG A 75 6.64 5.86 -7.77
CA ARG A 75 7.72 4.88 -7.86
C ARG A 75 7.24 3.46 -7.55
N SER A 76 6.39 3.30 -6.55
CA SER A 76 5.81 2.00 -6.19
C SER A 76 4.92 1.44 -7.31
N LEU A 77 4.13 2.30 -7.99
CA LEU A 77 3.32 1.88 -9.14
C LEU A 77 4.17 1.38 -10.31
N GLU A 78 5.36 1.93 -10.51
CA GLU A 78 6.34 1.44 -11.48
C GLU A 78 6.93 0.08 -11.07
N LEU A 79 7.08 -0.18 -9.77
CA LEU A 79 7.66 -1.41 -9.24
C LEU A 79 6.67 -2.57 -9.16
N TRP A 80 5.39 -2.29 -8.88
CA TRP A 80 4.37 -3.32 -8.66
C TRP A 80 4.23 -4.33 -9.80
N PRO A 81 4.20 -3.94 -11.10
CA PRO A 81 4.12 -4.91 -12.20
C PRO A 81 5.24 -5.96 -12.17
N GLY A 82 6.47 -5.52 -11.92
CA GLY A 82 7.64 -6.41 -11.81
C GLY A 82 7.56 -7.34 -10.60
N ILE A 83 7.12 -6.81 -9.44
CA ILE A 83 6.92 -7.59 -8.22
C ILE A 83 5.88 -8.70 -8.47
N VAL A 84 4.70 -8.34 -8.99
CA VAL A 84 3.62 -9.32 -9.21
C VAL A 84 3.99 -10.33 -10.30
N ALA A 85 4.67 -9.90 -11.37
CA ALA A 85 5.14 -10.82 -12.40
C ALA A 85 6.14 -11.87 -11.84
N ALA A 86 6.95 -11.47 -10.88
CA ALA A 86 7.96 -12.34 -10.25
C ALA A 86 7.41 -13.29 -9.17
N LEU A 87 6.14 -13.13 -8.74
CA LEU A 87 5.47 -14.03 -7.80
C LEU A 87 4.98 -15.37 -8.42
N GLY A 88 5.34 -15.62 -9.69
CA GLY A 88 5.01 -16.88 -10.35
C GLY A 88 3.61 -16.94 -10.98
N ALA A 89 3.42 -17.92 -11.89
CA ALA A 89 2.23 -18.00 -12.73
C ALA A 89 0.94 -18.27 -11.93
N ARG A 90 1.01 -19.03 -10.84
CA ARG A 90 -0.14 -19.40 -9.99
C ARG A 90 -0.82 -18.19 -9.32
N HIS A 91 -0.13 -17.04 -9.23
CA HIS A 91 -0.65 -15.82 -8.62
C HIS A 91 -1.14 -14.80 -9.65
N ARG A 92 -1.07 -15.10 -10.94
CA ARG A 92 -1.43 -14.14 -12.00
C ARG A 92 -2.92 -14.09 -12.31
N THR A 93 -3.65 -15.16 -12.04
CA THR A 93 -5.08 -15.27 -12.37
C THR A 93 -5.90 -15.61 -11.13
N PRO A 94 -6.84 -14.76 -10.74
CA PRO A 94 -7.02 -13.37 -11.20
C PRO A 94 -5.85 -12.46 -10.79
N SER A 95 -5.61 -11.37 -11.52
CA SER A 95 -4.47 -10.49 -11.30
C SER A 95 -4.41 -9.94 -9.89
N LEU A 96 -3.22 -9.98 -9.26
CA LEU A 96 -2.95 -9.36 -7.97
C LEU A 96 -2.81 -7.83 -8.02
N PHE A 97 -2.55 -7.28 -9.21
CA PHE A 97 -2.35 -5.85 -9.45
C PHE A 97 -3.14 -5.42 -10.68
N ARG A 98 -3.77 -4.25 -10.58
CA ARG A 98 -4.43 -3.56 -11.70
C ARG A 98 -4.04 -2.09 -11.67
N SER A 99 -3.77 -1.52 -12.84
CA SER A 99 -3.43 -0.09 -13.03
C SER A 99 -4.30 0.50 -14.15
N ASN A 100 -5.61 0.47 -13.93
CA ASN A 100 -6.61 0.99 -14.87
C ASN A 100 -7.21 2.34 -14.42
N GLY A 101 -6.51 3.06 -13.55
CA GLY A 101 -6.95 4.29 -12.95
C GLY A 101 -7.90 4.09 -11.76
N SER A 102 -8.28 5.17 -11.13
CA SER A 102 -9.39 5.25 -10.19
C SER A 102 -10.33 6.39 -10.58
N VAL A 103 -11.55 6.38 -10.06
CA VAL A 103 -12.54 7.43 -10.32
C VAL A 103 -12.85 8.19 -9.04
N LEU A 104 -12.81 9.50 -9.12
CA LEU A 104 -13.30 10.40 -8.09
C LEU A 104 -14.70 10.84 -8.48
N VAL A 105 -15.68 10.71 -7.58
CA VAL A 105 -17.05 11.16 -7.82
C VAL A 105 -17.56 12.08 -6.74
N ALA A 106 -18.49 12.93 -7.09
CA ALA A 106 -19.22 13.80 -6.16
C ALA A 106 -20.68 13.92 -6.58
N HIS A 107 -21.57 14.01 -5.59
CA HIS A 107 -22.94 14.43 -5.85
C HIS A 107 -22.96 15.90 -6.35
N PRO A 108 -23.94 16.30 -7.16
CA PRO A 108 -24.03 17.69 -7.68
C PRO A 108 -23.93 18.75 -6.59
N ARG A 109 -24.53 18.53 -5.43
CA ARG A 109 -24.47 19.43 -4.26
C ARG A 109 -23.09 19.56 -3.63
N ASP A 110 -22.20 18.56 -3.83
CA ASP A 110 -20.87 18.50 -3.28
C ASP A 110 -19.78 18.88 -4.29
N THR A 111 -20.16 19.32 -5.50
CA THR A 111 -19.23 19.68 -6.59
C THR A 111 -18.19 20.72 -6.15
N GLY A 112 -18.61 21.75 -5.40
CA GLY A 112 -17.68 22.77 -4.90
C GLY A 112 -16.64 22.21 -3.90
N VAL A 113 -16.94 21.11 -3.18
CA VAL A 113 -15.95 20.41 -2.34
C VAL A 113 -14.97 19.68 -3.23
N ALA A 114 -15.47 18.96 -4.25
CA ALA A 114 -14.64 18.24 -5.21
C ALA A 114 -13.69 19.18 -5.97
N GLU A 115 -14.16 20.32 -6.43
CA GLU A 115 -13.33 21.34 -7.11
C GLU A 115 -12.19 21.86 -6.21
N ARG A 116 -12.47 22.11 -4.93
CA ARG A 116 -11.42 22.49 -3.96
C ARG A 116 -10.38 21.39 -3.77
N VAL A 117 -10.80 20.13 -3.71
CA VAL A 117 -9.89 18.97 -3.62
C VAL A 117 -9.01 18.90 -4.87
N LEU A 118 -9.60 18.97 -6.04
CA LEU A 118 -8.89 18.93 -7.33
C LEU A 118 -7.93 20.10 -7.51
N ALA A 119 -8.31 21.30 -7.06
CA ALA A 119 -7.42 22.46 -7.06
C ALA A 119 -6.19 22.25 -6.17
N ARG A 120 -6.34 21.64 -4.99
CA ARG A 120 -5.21 21.27 -4.12
C ARG A 120 -4.29 20.24 -4.78
N VAL A 121 -4.87 19.19 -5.34
CA VAL A 121 -4.14 18.16 -6.08
C VAL A 121 -3.32 18.78 -7.21
N LYS A 122 -3.93 19.64 -8.02
CA LYS A 122 -3.27 20.34 -9.12
C LYS A 122 -2.14 21.26 -8.62
N ALA A 123 -2.38 22.02 -7.56
CA ALA A 123 -1.38 22.89 -6.96
C ALA A 123 -0.17 22.11 -6.41
N ALA A 124 -0.42 20.97 -5.74
CA ALA A 124 0.64 20.10 -5.24
C ALA A 124 1.47 19.49 -6.39
N GLN A 125 0.83 19.05 -7.47
CA GLN A 125 1.53 18.55 -8.66
C GLN A 125 2.43 19.61 -9.32
N LEU A 126 1.95 20.85 -9.40
CA LEU A 126 2.74 21.95 -9.95
C LEU A 126 4.00 22.25 -9.10
N ARG A 127 3.90 22.12 -7.78
CA ARG A 127 5.06 22.24 -6.88
C ARG A 127 6.06 21.11 -7.14
N LEU A 128 5.61 19.85 -7.18
CA LEU A 128 6.45 18.69 -7.48
C LEU A 128 7.20 18.83 -8.81
N SER A 129 6.52 19.32 -9.87
CA SER A 129 7.16 19.53 -11.17
C SER A 129 8.22 20.62 -11.14
N ARG A 130 8.07 21.64 -10.30
CA ARG A 130 9.08 22.71 -10.11
C ARG A 130 10.28 22.18 -9.32
N ASP A 131 10.03 21.47 -8.22
CA ASP A 131 11.09 20.93 -7.35
C ASP A 131 11.94 19.89 -8.09
N ARG A 132 11.35 19.05 -8.94
CA ARG A 132 12.09 18.12 -9.82
C ARG A 132 13.02 18.83 -10.80
N ARG A 133 12.67 19.99 -11.35
CA ARG A 133 13.55 20.77 -12.24
C ARG A 133 14.81 21.27 -11.51
N PHE A 134 14.74 21.47 -10.19
CA PHE A 134 15.89 21.81 -9.37
C PHE A 134 16.69 20.57 -8.91
N ALA A 135 16.04 19.41 -8.77
CA ALA A 135 16.69 18.17 -8.31
C ALA A 135 17.44 17.43 -9.42
N VAL A 136 17.00 17.50 -10.67
CA VAL A 136 17.65 16.84 -11.82
C VAL A 136 19.05 17.42 -12.10
N ALA A 137 19.36 18.62 -11.61
CA ALA A 137 20.71 19.22 -11.72
C ALA A 137 21.78 18.54 -10.83
N ASN A 138 21.41 17.59 -9.93
CA ASN A 138 22.33 16.99 -8.95
C ASN A 138 22.30 15.45 -8.87
N PHE A 139 21.72 14.74 -9.84
CA PHE A 139 21.64 13.27 -9.83
C PHE A 139 22.03 12.60 -11.15
N ASP A 140 23.15 13.01 -11.71
CA ASP A 140 23.85 12.23 -12.74
C ASP A 140 24.84 11.29 -12.04
N ASP A 141 24.38 10.22 -11.47
CA ASP A 141 25.08 8.93 -11.37
C ASP A 141 24.29 7.94 -10.50
N VAL A 142 23.40 7.16 -11.05
CA VAL A 142 23.03 5.85 -10.50
C VAL A 142 22.52 4.94 -11.62
N SER A 143 23.37 4.02 -12.02
CA SER A 143 23.03 2.90 -12.88
C SER A 143 22.01 1.98 -12.23
N THR A 144 20.84 2.01 -12.76
CA THR A 144 19.72 1.10 -12.86
C THR A 144 19.93 -0.37 -12.47
N LEU A 145 19.23 -0.84 -11.43
CA LEU A 145 18.76 -2.22 -11.34
C LEU A 145 17.71 -2.43 -12.44
N GLN A 146 18.16 -2.82 -13.60
CA GLN A 146 17.30 -3.27 -14.68
C GLN A 146 16.80 -4.68 -14.35
N LEU A 147 15.65 -4.79 -13.70
CA LEU A 147 14.71 -5.85 -14.05
C LEU A 147 14.25 -5.52 -15.47
N ARG A 148 15.00 -6.04 -16.46
CA ARG A 148 14.70 -5.89 -17.89
C ARG A 148 13.34 -6.54 -18.19
N ALA A 149 12.26 -5.78 -18.06
CA ALA A 149 11.11 -5.97 -18.91
C ALA A 149 11.49 -5.36 -20.27
N ARG A 150 11.83 -6.21 -21.24
CA ARG A 150 11.98 -5.79 -22.65
C ARG A 150 10.66 -5.15 -23.06
N GLY A 151 10.68 -3.85 -23.34
CA GLY A 151 9.56 -3.14 -23.98
C GLY A 151 9.10 -1.82 -23.37
N ALA A 152 9.90 -1.10 -22.58
CA ALA A 152 9.53 0.26 -22.19
C ALA A 152 10.41 1.28 -22.94
N ALA A 153 9.75 2.04 -23.82
CA ALA A 153 10.37 3.17 -24.51
C ALA A 153 10.84 4.24 -23.51
N LYS A 154 11.95 4.91 -23.82
CA LYS A 154 12.46 6.11 -23.16
C LYS A 154 11.34 7.15 -23.04
N ALA A 155 10.95 7.49 -21.81
CA ALA A 155 10.10 8.64 -21.56
C ALA A 155 10.99 9.81 -21.16
N ASP A 156 11.00 10.82 -22.00
CA ASP A 156 11.64 12.10 -21.76
C ASP A 156 11.03 12.84 -20.58
N SER A 157 11.85 13.68 -19.92
CA SER A 157 11.61 14.36 -18.63
C SER A 157 10.67 15.57 -18.69
N GLU A 158 9.57 15.48 -19.42
CA GLU A 158 8.41 16.37 -19.22
C GLU A 158 7.45 15.71 -18.23
N ALA A 159 6.81 16.52 -17.35
CA ALA A 159 5.79 16.05 -16.43
C ALA A 159 4.84 15.13 -17.20
N ALA A 160 4.92 13.79 -16.95
CA ALA A 160 4.35 12.78 -17.82
C ALA A 160 2.92 13.17 -18.19
N PRO A 161 2.60 13.43 -19.47
CA PRO A 161 1.25 13.78 -19.88
C PRO A 161 0.35 12.61 -19.49
N GLY A 162 -0.60 12.83 -18.57
CA GLY A 162 -1.53 11.82 -18.11
C GLY A 162 -1.66 11.61 -16.61
N ARG A 163 -0.87 12.28 -15.77
CA ARG A 163 -0.98 12.17 -14.30
C ARG A 163 -1.87 13.26 -13.67
N GLN A 164 -2.76 13.90 -14.42
CA GLN A 164 -3.69 14.90 -13.90
C GLN A 164 -5.12 14.34 -13.83
N PRO A 165 -5.94 14.77 -12.84
CA PRO A 165 -7.34 14.44 -12.82
C PRO A 165 -8.01 14.89 -14.14
N GLN A 166 -8.71 13.98 -14.80
CA GLN A 166 -9.40 14.23 -16.07
C GLN A 166 -10.91 14.29 -15.81
N PRO A 167 -11.58 15.43 -16.08
CA PRO A 167 -13.01 15.51 -15.93
C PRO A 167 -13.70 14.56 -16.90
N LEU A 168 -14.77 13.92 -16.46
CA LEU A 168 -15.58 13.01 -17.26
C LEU A 168 -16.96 13.64 -17.50
N SER A 169 -17.46 13.54 -18.71
CA SER A 169 -18.87 13.77 -19.01
C SER A 169 -19.74 12.70 -18.33
N ALA A 170 -21.04 12.92 -18.23
CA ALA A 170 -21.95 11.95 -17.64
C ALA A 170 -21.97 10.62 -18.43
N ALA A 171 -21.86 10.69 -19.76
CA ALA A 171 -21.80 9.51 -20.62
C ALA A 171 -20.50 8.72 -20.43
N GLU A 172 -19.35 9.39 -20.43
CA GLU A 172 -18.05 8.76 -20.19
C GLU A 172 -17.97 8.12 -18.79
N LEU A 173 -18.53 8.79 -17.77
CA LEU A 173 -18.56 8.23 -16.42
C LEU A 173 -19.40 6.95 -16.37
N GLN A 174 -20.57 6.95 -17.01
CA GLN A 174 -21.48 5.81 -17.04
C GLN A 174 -20.92 4.64 -17.86
N GLU A 175 -20.22 4.90 -18.95
CA GLU A 175 -19.52 3.88 -19.74
C GLU A 175 -18.33 3.29 -18.95
N LEU A 176 -17.62 4.15 -18.25
CA LEU A 176 -16.43 3.78 -17.49
C LEU A 176 -16.77 2.93 -16.25
N GLU A 177 -17.82 3.31 -15.52
CA GLU A 177 -18.33 2.67 -14.31
C GLU A 177 -19.86 2.56 -14.34
N PRO A 178 -20.41 1.50 -14.99
CA PRO A 178 -21.86 1.35 -15.18
C PRO A 178 -22.66 1.22 -13.88
N ALA A 179 -22.02 0.77 -12.79
CA ALA A 179 -22.67 0.63 -11.49
C ALA A 179 -22.97 1.96 -10.79
N LEU A 180 -22.38 3.06 -11.24
CA LEU A 180 -22.57 4.36 -10.60
C LEU A 180 -23.96 4.93 -10.91
N THR A 181 -24.57 5.58 -9.91
CA THR A 181 -25.83 6.29 -10.11
C THR A 181 -25.66 7.43 -11.11
N PRO A 182 -26.64 7.63 -12.02
CA PRO A 182 -26.63 8.76 -12.95
C PRO A 182 -26.61 10.11 -12.23
N GLY A 183 -26.03 11.13 -12.88
CA GLY A 183 -26.02 12.50 -12.39
C GLY A 183 -24.86 12.86 -11.46
N LEU A 184 -23.99 11.92 -11.14
CA LEU A 184 -22.74 12.22 -10.43
C LEU A 184 -21.79 13.04 -11.32
N ARG A 185 -20.98 13.88 -10.70
CA ARG A 185 -19.79 14.46 -11.31
C ARG A 185 -18.61 13.51 -11.12
N GLY A 186 -17.83 13.28 -12.17
CA GLY A 186 -16.73 12.33 -12.15
C GLY A 186 -15.43 12.88 -12.71
N TRP A 187 -14.32 12.36 -12.19
CA TRP A 187 -12.97 12.61 -12.69
C TRP A 187 -12.18 11.30 -12.69
N LEU A 188 -11.57 10.98 -13.80
CA LEU A 188 -10.60 9.90 -13.87
C LEU A 188 -9.28 10.37 -13.25
N LEU A 189 -8.70 9.55 -12.40
CA LEU A 189 -7.34 9.69 -11.88
C LEU A 189 -6.45 8.65 -12.58
N PRO A 190 -5.81 9.03 -13.69
CA PRO A 190 -5.10 8.08 -14.53
C PRO A 190 -3.82 7.58 -13.85
N GLY A 191 -3.43 6.34 -14.20
CA GLY A 191 -2.23 5.70 -13.66
C GLY A 191 -2.35 5.21 -12.22
N GLU A 192 -3.43 5.52 -11.50
CA GLU A 192 -3.71 4.90 -10.22
C GLU A 192 -4.10 3.43 -10.37
N GLY A 193 -4.03 2.69 -9.28
CA GLY A 193 -4.28 1.26 -9.32
C GLY A 193 -4.68 0.66 -7.98
N GLN A 194 -4.63 -0.65 -7.94
CA GLN A 194 -4.92 -1.43 -6.75
C GLN A 194 -4.16 -2.76 -6.74
N VAL A 195 -3.89 -3.25 -5.54
CA VAL A 195 -3.41 -4.61 -5.29
C VAL A 195 -4.43 -5.39 -4.46
N ASP A 196 -4.51 -6.69 -4.67
CA ASP A 196 -5.30 -7.56 -3.81
C ASP A 196 -4.48 -7.91 -2.56
N ALA A 197 -4.69 -7.14 -1.50
CA ALA A 197 -3.93 -7.24 -0.25
C ALA A 197 -4.01 -8.64 0.37
N THR A 198 -5.19 -9.26 0.37
CA THR A 198 -5.45 -10.54 1.02
C THR A 198 -4.78 -11.72 0.32
N ARG A 199 -4.57 -11.61 -0.99
CA ARG A 199 -3.87 -12.61 -1.80
C ARG A 199 -2.38 -12.31 -1.95
N LEU A 200 -2.01 -11.04 -2.05
CA LEU A 200 -0.62 -10.61 -2.22
C LEU A 200 0.25 -10.93 -1.00
N LEU A 201 -0.25 -10.69 0.21
CA LEU A 201 0.54 -10.90 1.43
C LEU A 201 0.96 -12.37 1.63
N PRO A 202 0.06 -13.37 1.51
CA PRO A 202 0.47 -14.77 1.54
C PRO A 202 1.39 -15.16 0.37
N ALA A 203 1.16 -14.59 -0.83
CA ALA A 203 1.99 -14.88 -2.00
C ALA A 203 3.44 -14.44 -1.80
N LEU A 204 3.69 -13.28 -1.20
CA LEU A 204 5.03 -12.82 -0.86
C LEU A 204 5.76 -13.78 0.09
N CYS A 205 5.04 -14.40 1.03
CA CYS A 205 5.63 -15.42 1.91
C CYS A 205 5.94 -16.71 1.16
N ALA A 206 4.98 -17.19 0.37
CA ALA A 206 5.09 -18.48 -0.34
C ALA A 206 6.15 -18.46 -1.44
N GLU A 207 6.45 -17.30 -2.01
CA GLU A 207 7.42 -17.12 -3.10
C GLU A 207 8.76 -16.52 -2.64
N ALA A 208 9.02 -16.45 -1.32
CA ALA A 208 10.31 -16.04 -0.78
C ALA A 208 11.26 -17.25 -0.65
N PRO A 209 12.19 -17.48 -1.58
CA PRO A 209 12.99 -18.70 -1.64
C PRO A 209 13.90 -18.81 -0.42
N GLY A 210 13.76 -19.90 0.35
CA GLY A 210 14.60 -20.18 1.51
C GLY A 210 14.42 -19.23 2.72
N ALA A 211 13.46 -18.31 2.69
CA ALA A 211 13.12 -17.52 3.86
C ALA A 211 12.46 -18.39 4.94
N ARG A 212 12.89 -18.23 6.18
CA ARG A 212 12.33 -18.94 7.34
C ARG A 212 11.37 -18.03 8.08
N TRP A 213 10.14 -18.49 8.25
CA TRP A 213 9.07 -17.75 8.91
C TRP A 213 8.83 -18.33 10.31
N HIS A 214 9.08 -17.53 11.34
CA HIS A 214 8.87 -17.87 12.75
C HIS A 214 7.58 -17.23 13.24
N TRP A 215 6.45 -17.86 12.89
CA TRP A 215 5.12 -17.44 13.31
C TRP A 215 4.91 -17.69 14.81
N GLY A 216 4.03 -16.90 15.45
CA GLY A 216 3.81 -16.95 16.90
C GLY A 216 4.99 -16.41 17.72
N SER A 217 5.94 -15.73 17.08
CA SER A 217 7.17 -15.26 17.71
C SER A 217 7.20 -13.73 17.82
N THR A 218 7.06 -13.22 19.03
CA THR A 218 7.16 -11.78 19.31
C THR A 218 8.62 -11.37 19.44
N VAL A 219 8.99 -10.29 18.76
CA VAL A 219 10.30 -9.64 18.92
C VAL A 219 10.15 -8.47 19.88
N ASP A 220 10.83 -8.56 21.02
CA ASP A 220 10.74 -7.58 22.10
C ASP A 220 11.54 -6.31 21.77
N ALA A 221 12.77 -6.47 21.23
CA ALA A 221 13.64 -5.37 20.83
C ALA A 221 14.40 -5.68 19.55
N VAL A 222 14.76 -4.63 18.81
CA VAL A 222 15.58 -4.70 17.60
C VAL A 222 16.76 -3.74 17.77
N GLU A 223 17.96 -4.31 17.71
CA GLU A 223 19.24 -3.63 17.85
C GLU A 223 20.10 -3.87 16.60
N PRO A 224 21.15 -3.08 16.34
CA PRO A 224 22.07 -3.37 15.27
C PRO A 224 22.61 -4.81 15.32
N GLY A 225 22.32 -5.59 14.28
CA GLY A 225 22.74 -6.99 14.18
C GLY A 225 22.07 -7.95 15.16
N ALA A 226 20.97 -7.57 15.84
CA ALA A 226 20.32 -8.45 16.81
C ALA A 226 18.80 -8.28 16.91
N LEU A 227 18.09 -9.39 17.14
CA LEU A 227 16.69 -9.43 17.55
C LEU A 227 16.56 -10.08 18.92
N GLN A 228 15.81 -9.46 19.82
CA GLN A 228 15.45 -10.04 21.12
C GLN A 228 14.13 -10.79 20.97
N VAL A 229 14.15 -12.11 21.17
CA VAL A 229 12.98 -12.99 20.99
C VAL A 229 12.88 -13.92 22.20
N GLY A 230 11.82 -13.81 22.99
CA GLY A 230 11.57 -14.66 24.15
C GLY A 230 12.75 -14.67 25.13
N GLY A 231 13.32 -13.52 25.43
CA GLY A 231 14.46 -13.36 26.34
C GLY A 231 15.83 -13.78 25.77
N ARG A 232 15.90 -14.18 24.48
CA ARG A 232 17.14 -14.57 23.80
C ARG A 232 17.56 -13.55 22.78
N SER A 233 18.85 -13.24 22.68
CA SER A 233 19.44 -12.41 21.64
C SER A 233 19.84 -13.26 20.43
N LEU A 234 19.17 -13.10 19.30
CA LEU A 234 19.51 -13.77 18.05
C LEU A 234 20.36 -12.82 17.21
N ARG A 235 21.55 -13.30 16.77
CA ARG A 235 22.52 -12.50 16.02
C ARG A 235 22.33 -12.65 14.50
N PHE A 236 22.45 -11.53 13.79
CA PHE A 236 22.36 -11.37 12.34
C PHE A 236 23.42 -10.38 11.85
N ASP A 237 23.70 -10.37 10.56
CA ASP A 237 24.54 -9.31 9.97
C ASP A 237 23.74 -8.01 9.91
N VAL A 238 22.41 -8.10 9.62
CA VAL A 238 21.49 -6.96 9.62
C VAL A 238 20.18 -7.36 10.29
N ALA A 239 19.71 -6.55 11.22
CA ALA A 239 18.38 -6.62 11.80
C ALA A 239 17.47 -5.59 11.16
N ILE A 240 16.22 -5.98 10.88
CA ILE A 240 15.23 -5.11 10.23
C ILE A 240 13.98 -5.02 11.11
N ASP A 241 13.59 -3.79 11.49
CA ASP A 241 12.39 -3.52 12.27
C ASP A 241 11.24 -3.03 11.38
N THR A 242 10.21 -3.86 11.20
CA THR A 242 8.98 -3.55 10.49
C THR A 242 7.74 -3.89 11.32
N ARG A 243 7.87 -3.87 12.67
CA ARG A 243 6.83 -4.33 13.62
C ARG A 243 5.58 -3.43 13.69
N GLY A 244 5.55 -2.30 12.98
CA GLY A 244 4.45 -1.35 13.12
C GLY A 244 4.34 -0.86 14.57
N LEU A 245 3.16 -0.93 15.19
CA LEU A 245 2.96 -0.51 16.59
C LEU A 245 3.81 -1.31 17.59
N GLY A 246 4.23 -2.52 17.24
CA GLY A 246 5.15 -3.31 18.04
C GLY A 246 6.56 -2.72 18.18
N ALA A 247 6.89 -1.69 17.40
CA ALA A 247 8.16 -0.96 17.53
C ALA A 247 8.18 0.04 18.70
N ARG A 248 7.06 0.24 19.39
CA ARG A 248 7.00 1.08 20.61
C ARG A 248 7.72 0.39 21.78
N PRO A 249 8.34 1.13 22.69
CA PRO A 249 8.49 2.60 22.74
C PRO A 249 9.68 3.14 21.91
N THR A 250 10.47 2.29 21.27
CA THR A 250 11.66 2.70 20.49
C THR A 250 11.35 3.72 19.40
N LEU A 251 10.17 3.59 18.75
CA LEU A 251 9.63 4.57 17.84
C LEU A 251 8.36 5.19 18.42
N THR A 252 8.28 6.51 18.33
CA THR A 252 7.07 7.26 18.72
C THR A 252 6.00 7.07 17.63
N LEU A 253 5.16 6.05 17.83
CA LEU A 253 4.06 5.71 16.95
C LEU A 253 2.73 5.81 17.70
N ARG A 254 1.66 6.17 16.98
CA ARG A 254 0.29 6.08 17.47
C ARG A 254 -0.53 5.16 16.57
N GLY A 255 -1.51 4.49 17.16
CA GLY A 255 -2.50 3.74 16.42
C GLY A 255 -3.60 4.66 15.92
N VAL A 256 -3.95 4.55 14.65
CA VAL A 256 -5.13 5.23 14.08
C VAL A 256 -6.11 4.17 13.63
N ARG A 257 -7.27 4.13 14.29
CA ARG A 257 -8.30 3.14 14.03
C ARG A 257 -8.88 3.30 12.62
N GLY A 258 -8.91 2.20 11.87
CA GLY A 258 -9.52 2.11 10.55
C GLY A 258 -10.50 0.96 10.48
N GLU A 259 -11.67 1.22 9.95
CA GLU A 259 -12.75 0.25 9.78
C GLU A 259 -13.15 0.18 8.32
N LEU A 260 -13.43 -1.01 7.83
CA LEU A 260 -13.94 -1.27 6.49
C LEU A 260 -14.88 -2.46 6.45
N LEU A 261 -15.66 -2.55 5.38
CA LEU A 261 -16.64 -3.59 5.18
C LEU A 261 -16.36 -4.34 3.87
N TRP A 262 -16.63 -5.63 3.87
CA TRP A 262 -16.60 -6.47 2.68
C TRP A 262 -18.03 -6.85 2.32
N LEU A 263 -18.42 -6.50 1.10
CA LEU A 263 -19.73 -6.80 0.55
C LEU A 263 -19.59 -7.83 -0.56
N HIS A 264 -20.50 -8.79 -0.60
CA HIS A 264 -20.70 -9.68 -1.75
C HIS A 264 -21.88 -9.14 -2.56
N ALA A 265 -21.59 -8.71 -3.80
CA ALA A 265 -22.52 -8.02 -4.68
C ALA A 265 -22.49 -8.66 -6.09
N PRO A 266 -23.11 -9.84 -6.28
CA PRO A 266 -23.14 -10.53 -7.57
C PRO A 266 -23.73 -9.67 -8.67
N GLY A 267 -23.08 -9.66 -9.85
CA GLY A 267 -23.53 -8.92 -11.01
C GLY A 267 -23.30 -7.40 -10.96
N LEU A 268 -22.59 -6.90 -9.95
CA LEU A 268 -22.20 -5.50 -9.87
C LEU A 268 -21.07 -5.21 -10.86
N ASP A 269 -21.29 -4.35 -11.85
CA ASP A 269 -20.27 -3.92 -12.82
C ASP A 269 -19.51 -2.68 -12.32
N LEU A 270 -18.71 -2.89 -11.26
CA LEU A 270 -17.74 -1.93 -10.72
C LEU A 270 -16.34 -2.37 -11.12
N ARG A 271 -15.65 -1.57 -11.96
CA ARG A 271 -14.43 -2.01 -12.66
C ARG A 271 -13.13 -1.54 -12.03
N ARG A 272 -13.16 -0.43 -11.30
CA ARG A 272 -12.00 0.21 -10.67
C ARG A 272 -12.34 0.82 -9.32
N PRO A 273 -11.32 1.24 -8.54
CA PRO A 273 -11.57 1.97 -7.30
C PRO A 273 -12.35 3.26 -7.56
N VAL A 274 -13.41 3.47 -6.81
CA VAL A 274 -14.21 4.70 -6.82
C VAL A 274 -14.08 5.39 -5.48
N ARG A 275 -13.75 6.68 -5.47
CA ARG A 275 -13.75 7.54 -4.29
C ARG A 275 -14.91 8.51 -4.37
N CYS A 276 -15.75 8.57 -3.34
CA CYS A 276 -16.79 9.57 -3.23
C CYS A 276 -16.32 10.73 -2.34
N ILE A 277 -16.36 11.93 -2.90
CA ILE A 277 -16.23 13.15 -2.11
C ILE A 277 -17.62 13.52 -1.60
N HIS A 278 -17.76 13.46 -0.31
CA HIS A 278 -18.94 13.87 0.42
C HIS A 278 -18.54 14.81 1.55
N ALA A 279 -19.38 15.80 1.87
CA ALA A 279 -19.06 16.82 2.86
C ALA A 279 -18.74 16.27 4.27
N ARG A 280 -19.31 15.11 4.62
CA ARG A 280 -19.16 14.48 5.94
C ARG A 280 -18.31 13.23 5.94
N HIS A 281 -18.30 12.47 4.83
CA HIS A 281 -17.71 11.13 4.79
C HIS A 281 -16.84 10.97 3.55
N ARG A 282 -15.65 10.45 3.76
CA ARG A 282 -14.78 10.01 2.66
C ARG A 282 -14.93 8.50 2.53
N VAL A 283 -15.60 8.07 1.48
CA VAL A 283 -15.79 6.64 1.21
C VAL A 283 -15.12 6.28 -0.09
N TYR A 284 -14.60 5.06 -0.14
CA TYR A 284 -14.16 4.43 -1.37
C TYR A 284 -14.78 3.04 -1.51
N LEU A 285 -15.00 2.66 -2.75
CA LEU A 285 -15.41 1.31 -3.14
C LEU A 285 -14.29 0.71 -3.97
N VAL A 286 -13.89 -0.52 -3.63
CA VAL A 286 -12.78 -1.19 -4.33
C VAL A 286 -13.22 -2.58 -4.74
N PRO A 287 -13.41 -2.84 -6.06
CA PRO A 287 -13.83 -4.14 -6.54
C PRO A 287 -12.73 -5.19 -6.33
N ARG A 288 -13.18 -6.40 -5.98
CA ARG A 288 -12.35 -7.59 -5.78
C ARG A 288 -12.86 -8.75 -6.60
N HIS A 289 -12.03 -9.77 -6.73
CA HIS A 289 -12.45 -11.03 -7.35
C HIS A 289 -13.55 -11.72 -6.54
N GLY A 290 -14.44 -12.45 -7.22
CA GLY A 290 -15.54 -13.19 -6.58
C GLY A 290 -16.69 -12.30 -6.14
N ASP A 291 -17.01 -11.29 -6.95
CA ASP A 291 -18.12 -10.36 -6.70
C ASP A 291 -18.01 -9.61 -5.37
N LEU A 292 -16.79 -9.47 -4.87
CA LEU A 292 -16.53 -8.77 -3.62
C LEU A 292 -16.25 -7.30 -3.85
N VAL A 293 -16.72 -6.46 -2.96
CA VAL A 293 -16.45 -5.02 -2.91
C VAL A 293 -16.01 -4.64 -1.51
N ILE A 294 -14.88 -3.95 -1.39
CA ILE A 294 -14.45 -3.34 -0.14
C ILE A 294 -15.03 -1.93 -0.08
N VAL A 295 -15.72 -1.62 1.00
CA VAL A 295 -16.19 -0.27 1.33
C VAL A 295 -15.38 0.24 2.52
N GLY A 296 -14.71 1.36 2.34
CA GLY A 296 -13.87 1.93 3.41
C GLY A 296 -13.67 3.43 3.25
N ALA A 297 -12.98 4.00 4.13
CA ALA A 297 -12.66 3.50 5.46
C ALA A 297 -12.76 4.64 6.45
N THR A 298 -13.04 4.32 7.68
CA THR A 298 -12.94 5.30 8.75
C THR A 298 -11.48 5.66 9.03
N GLU A 299 -11.28 6.84 9.58
CA GLU A 299 -10.02 7.30 10.16
C GLU A 299 -10.34 7.96 11.50
N ILE A 300 -10.15 7.19 12.56
CA ILE A 300 -10.55 7.59 13.92
C ILE A 300 -9.29 7.68 14.76
N ASP A 301 -9.09 8.82 15.41
CA ASP A 301 -7.97 9.04 16.32
C ASP A 301 -8.25 8.33 17.67
N SER A 302 -8.07 7.02 17.64
CA SER A 302 -8.34 6.10 18.75
C SER A 302 -7.49 4.83 18.58
N GLU A 303 -7.06 4.26 19.70
CA GLU A 303 -6.42 2.93 19.74
C GLU A 303 -7.38 1.81 20.18
N ASP A 304 -8.69 2.06 20.15
CA ASP A 304 -9.68 1.02 20.38
C ASP A 304 -9.63 -0.05 19.30
N THR A 305 -9.52 -1.31 19.71
CA THR A 305 -9.45 -2.50 18.86
C THR A 305 -10.75 -3.29 18.81
N SER A 306 -11.82 -2.76 19.38
CA SER A 306 -13.16 -3.40 19.35
C SER A 306 -13.67 -3.56 17.91
N PRO A 307 -14.67 -4.41 17.66
CA PRO A 307 -15.27 -4.56 16.33
C PRO A 307 -15.81 -3.25 15.76
N VAL A 308 -16.11 -3.26 14.45
CA VAL A 308 -16.69 -2.12 13.73
C VAL A 308 -17.93 -1.61 14.44
N SER A 309 -17.98 -0.28 14.65
CA SER A 309 -19.14 0.33 15.32
C SER A 309 -20.35 0.40 14.37
N VAL A 310 -21.55 0.36 14.93
CA VAL A 310 -22.80 0.57 14.17
C VAL A 310 -22.77 1.93 13.45
N ARG A 311 -22.26 2.97 14.09
CA ARG A 311 -22.10 4.28 13.49
C ARG A 311 -21.27 4.23 12.22
N SER A 312 -20.06 3.66 12.29
CA SER A 312 -19.16 3.53 11.15
C SER A 312 -19.76 2.72 10.00
N ALA A 313 -20.44 1.62 10.34
CA ALA A 313 -21.13 0.80 9.35
C ALA A 313 -22.23 1.58 8.63
N ILE A 314 -23.08 2.31 9.34
CA ILE A 314 -24.14 3.16 8.77
C ILE A 314 -23.54 4.24 7.88
N GLU A 315 -22.52 4.95 8.33
CA GLU A 315 -21.89 6.03 7.59
C GLU A 315 -21.27 5.54 6.28
N LEU A 316 -20.50 4.45 6.33
CA LEU A 316 -19.85 3.87 5.15
C LEU A 316 -20.86 3.28 4.16
N LEU A 317 -21.83 2.51 4.65
CA LEU A 317 -22.85 1.88 3.80
C LEU A 317 -23.77 2.91 3.16
N SER A 318 -24.21 3.93 3.90
CA SER A 318 -25.07 5.00 3.37
C SER A 318 -24.34 5.79 2.26
N ALA A 319 -23.08 6.13 2.48
CA ALA A 319 -22.28 6.84 1.48
C ALA A 319 -22.03 5.96 0.23
N ALA A 320 -21.72 4.67 0.41
CA ALA A 320 -21.54 3.73 -0.70
C ALA A 320 -22.83 3.53 -1.50
N HIS A 321 -23.96 3.30 -0.82
CA HIS A 321 -25.27 3.14 -1.44
C HIS A 321 -25.70 4.40 -2.21
N SER A 322 -25.35 5.59 -1.74
CA SER A 322 -25.70 6.84 -2.43
C SER A 322 -25.09 6.99 -3.83
N ILE A 323 -23.96 6.31 -4.09
CA ILE A 323 -23.27 6.34 -5.39
C ILE A 323 -23.40 5.05 -6.18
N VAL A 324 -23.72 3.92 -5.52
CA VAL A 324 -23.96 2.60 -6.12
C VAL A 324 -25.21 1.99 -5.48
N PRO A 325 -26.42 2.32 -5.97
CA PRO A 325 -27.70 1.87 -5.37
C PRO A 325 -27.87 0.35 -5.34
N GLN A 326 -27.25 -0.38 -6.28
CA GLN A 326 -27.29 -1.85 -6.34
C GLN A 326 -26.70 -2.50 -5.08
N LEU A 327 -25.89 -1.80 -4.29
CA LEU A 327 -25.34 -2.29 -3.02
C LEU A 327 -26.41 -2.49 -1.94
N ALA A 328 -27.64 -1.98 -2.11
CA ALA A 328 -28.76 -2.25 -1.21
C ALA A 328 -29.02 -3.75 -1.01
N GLU A 329 -28.80 -4.55 -2.07
CA GLU A 329 -29.01 -6.00 -2.06
C GLU A 329 -27.73 -6.80 -1.79
N ALA A 330 -26.58 -6.16 -1.63
CA ALA A 330 -25.33 -6.83 -1.31
C ALA A 330 -25.37 -7.45 0.10
N ARG A 331 -24.58 -8.48 0.29
CA ARG A 331 -24.46 -9.15 1.61
C ARG A 331 -23.18 -8.69 2.30
N ILE A 332 -23.29 -8.26 3.56
CA ILE A 332 -22.12 -7.96 4.39
C ILE A 332 -21.49 -9.29 4.78
N VAL A 333 -20.31 -9.57 4.24
CA VAL A 333 -19.61 -10.85 4.48
C VAL A 333 -18.49 -10.72 5.50
N ARG A 334 -17.96 -9.50 5.72
CA ARG A 334 -16.91 -9.26 6.72
C ARG A 334 -16.89 -7.79 7.15
N LEU A 335 -16.55 -7.57 8.42
CA LEU A 335 -16.34 -6.28 9.04
C LEU A 335 -14.93 -6.29 9.66
N ASP A 336 -14.06 -5.42 9.22
CA ASP A 336 -12.68 -5.39 9.67
C ASP A 336 -12.35 -4.09 10.40
N THR A 337 -11.60 -4.23 11.50
CA THR A 337 -11.03 -3.12 12.27
C THR A 337 -9.55 -3.38 12.50
N HIS A 338 -8.72 -2.38 12.32
CA HIS A 338 -7.30 -2.44 12.69
C HIS A 338 -6.72 -1.06 13.00
N LEU A 339 -5.61 -1.05 13.74
CA LEU A 339 -4.85 0.15 14.04
C LEU A 339 -3.74 0.34 13.00
N ARG A 340 -3.77 1.47 12.32
CA ARG A 340 -2.70 1.87 11.38
C ARG A 340 -1.56 2.49 12.17
N PRO A 341 -0.31 2.02 12.03
CA PRO A 341 0.84 2.63 12.70
C PRO A 341 1.18 3.97 12.04
N ALA A 342 0.98 5.06 12.75
CA ALA A 342 1.26 6.42 12.29
C ALA A 342 2.36 7.06 13.14
N THR A 343 3.29 7.75 12.51
CA THR A 343 4.16 8.75 13.13
C THR A 343 3.38 10.00 13.46
N LEU A 344 3.92 10.90 14.28
CA LEU A 344 3.23 12.13 14.65
C LEU A 344 2.98 13.06 13.45
N ASP A 345 3.90 13.08 12.50
CA ASP A 345 3.83 13.85 11.25
C ASP A 345 3.21 13.09 10.07
N GLN A 346 2.75 11.86 10.30
CA GLN A 346 2.15 10.94 9.32
C GLN A 346 3.09 10.58 8.14
N ARG A 347 4.41 10.79 8.30
CA ARG A 347 5.41 10.37 7.32
C ARG A 347 5.97 8.99 7.65
N PRO A 348 6.34 8.19 6.65
CA PRO A 348 7.01 6.93 6.92
C PRO A 348 8.36 7.15 7.57
N HIS A 349 8.69 6.31 8.54
CA HIS A 349 9.99 6.31 9.18
C HIS A 349 10.90 5.29 8.50
N LEU A 350 11.92 5.76 7.80
CA LEU A 350 13.00 4.94 7.25
C LEU A 350 14.34 5.41 7.82
N HIS A 351 14.96 4.55 8.62
CA HIS A 351 16.30 4.74 9.17
C HIS A 351 17.18 3.56 8.79
N CYS A 352 18.40 3.84 8.34
CA CYS A 352 19.40 2.85 7.99
C CYS A 352 20.74 3.23 8.65
N GLU A 353 21.31 2.30 9.40
CA GLU A 353 22.65 2.38 9.97
C GLU A 353 23.33 1.00 9.86
N PRO A 354 24.65 0.89 10.08
CA PRO A 354 25.34 -0.39 10.02
C PRO A 354 24.67 -1.45 10.91
N GLY A 355 24.25 -2.56 10.31
CA GLY A 355 23.57 -3.66 10.99
C GLY A 355 22.09 -3.43 11.31
N LEU A 356 21.48 -2.29 10.96
CA LEU A 356 20.09 -2.00 11.30
C LEU A 356 19.34 -1.24 10.21
N ILE A 357 18.12 -1.70 9.93
CA ILE A 357 17.12 -0.98 9.13
C ILE A 357 15.84 -0.86 9.95
N ARG A 358 15.26 0.33 10.06
CA ARG A 358 13.92 0.54 10.61
C ARG A 358 13.01 1.12 9.53
N LEU A 359 11.93 0.41 9.21
CA LEU A 359 10.91 0.84 8.24
C LEU A 359 9.52 0.68 8.88
N ASN A 360 8.98 1.76 9.41
CA ASN A 360 7.73 1.78 10.15
C ASN A 360 6.90 3.03 9.82
N GLY A 361 5.71 3.15 10.42
CA GLY A 361 4.90 4.36 10.33
C GLY A 361 4.29 4.59 8.95
N LEU A 362 4.01 3.52 8.18
CA LEU A 362 3.43 3.65 6.83
C LEU A 362 1.97 4.10 6.85
N PHE A 363 1.34 4.20 8.02
CA PHE A 363 -0.01 4.70 8.23
C PHE A 363 -1.01 4.03 7.27
N ARG A 364 -1.77 4.82 6.50
CA ARG A 364 -2.74 4.33 5.50
C ARG A 364 -2.11 4.03 4.14
N HIS A 365 -0.83 4.32 3.97
CA HIS A 365 -0.13 4.25 2.69
C HIS A 365 0.72 2.98 2.52
N GLY A 366 0.50 1.93 3.33
CA GLY A 366 1.35 0.75 3.35
C GLY A 366 1.65 0.16 1.97
N PHE A 367 0.62 -0.17 1.18
CA PHE A 367 0.80 -0.71 -0.17
C PHE A 367 1.32 0.32 -1.17
N LEU A 368 0.95 1.59 -0.99
CA LEU A 368 1.41 2.67 -1.85
C LEU A 368 2.91 2.95 -1.68
N LEU A 369 3.46 2.80 -0.48
CA LEU A 369 4.83 3.22 -0.18
C LEU A 369 5.82 2.07 -0.03
N ALA A 370 5.37 0.86 0.34
CA ALA A 370 6.26 -0.23 0.69
C ALA A 370 7.26 -0.62 -0.42
N PRO A 371 6.91 -0.71 -1.72
CA PRO A 371 7.90 -1.03 -2.75
C PRO A 371 9.02 0.00 -2.87
N ALA A 372 8.68 1.28 -2.96
CA ALA A 372 9.67 2.35 -3.08
C ALA A 372 10.55 2.47 -1.84
N LEU A 373 9.96 2.33 -0.64
CA LEU A 373 10.72 2.38 0.62
C LEU A 373 11.59 1.14 0.83
N ALA A 374 11.14 -0.04 0.39
CA ALA A 374 11.97 -1.25 0.42
C ALA A 374 13.18 -1.10 -0.53
N GLU A 375 12.95 -0.63 -1.76
CA GLU A 375 14.04 -0.31 -2.70
C GLU A 375 15.02 0.70 -2.10
N GLU A 376 14.52 1.79 -1.49
CA GLU A 376 15.34 2.81 -0.83
C GLU A 376 16.14 2.24 0.35
N ALA A 377 15.51 1.40 1.19
CA ALA A 377 16.15 0.74 2.32
C ALA A 377 17.30 -0.18 1.89
N LEU A 378 17.06 -1.03 0.89
CA LEU A 378 18.06 -1.95 0.37
C LEU A 378 19.23 -1.21 -0.30
N ARG A 379 18.96 -0.13 -1.01
CA ARG A 379 20.00 0.72 -1.60
C ARG A 379 20.85 1.40 -0.53
N ARG A 380 20.24 2.04 0.48
CA ARG A 380 20.96 2.74 1.56
C ARG A 380 21.80 1.81 2.44
N SER A 381 21.37 0.56 2.58
CA SER A 381 22.09 -0.44 3.38
C SER A 381 23.15 -1.22 2.60
N GLY A 382 23.31 -0.98 1.29
CA GLY A 382 24.25 -1.73 0.43
C GLY A 382 23.84 -3.18 0.16
N LEU A 383 22.64 -3.61 0.58
CA LEU A 383 22.18 -5.00 0.41
C LEU A 383 21.82 -5.35 -1.04
N LEU A 384 21.66 -4.37 -1.92
CA LEU A 384 21.47 -4.58 -3.36
C LEU A 384 22.76 -4.98 -4.08
N GLU A 385 23.91 -4.45 -3.68
CA GLU A 385 25.20 -4.60 -4.41
C GLU A 385 25.82 -5.98 -4.27
N GLY A 386 25.45 -6.73 -3.22
CA GLY A 386 25.96 -8.09 -2.97
C GLY A 386 25.54 -9.12 -4.03
N ALA A 387 24.47 -8.88 -4.77
CA ALA A 387 23.98 -9.75 -5.83
C ALA A 387 24.67 -9.50 -7.18
N GLN A 388 24.98 -8.24 -7.49
CA GLN A 388 25.61 -7.87 -8.79
C GLN A 388 27.06 -8.32 -8.91
N ARG A 389 27.81 -8.40 -7.80
CA ARG A 389 29.21 -8.90 -7.81
C ARG A 389 29.33 -10.39 -8.16
N ARG A 390 28.28 -11.18 -8.07
CA ARG A 390 28.29 -12.61 -8.44
C ARG A 390 28.05 -12.83 -9.93
N GLU A 391 27.17 -12.07 -10.58
CA GLU A 391 26.97 -12.18 -12.03
C GLU A 391 28.21 -11.77 -12.85
N THR A 392 29.07 -10.93 -12.27
CA THR A 392 30.35 -10.53 -12.90
C THR A 392 31.53 -11.45 -12.58
N LEU A 393 31.39 -12.38 -11.61
CA LEU A 393 32.42 -13.38 -11.26
C LEU A 393 32.14 -14.76 -11.89
N ASP A 394 30.89 -15.02 -12.30
CA ASP A 394 30.44 -16.27 -12.93
C ASP A 394 30.25 -16.11 -14.47
N ALA A 395 30.61 -14.96 -15.04
CA ALA A 395 30.66 -14.67 -16.48
C ALA A 395 32.12 -14.52 -16.96
#